data_dcdd5794b4c769ab6cbb495e5af2aedc
#
_entry.id   dcdd5794b4c769ab6cbb495e5af2aedc
#
_cell.length_a   1.000
_cell.length_b   1.000
_cell.length_c   1.000
_cell.angle_alpha   90.00
_cell.angle_beta   90.00
_cell.angle_gamma   90.00
#
_symmetry.space_group_name_H-M   'P 1'
#
loop_
_entity.id
_entity.type
_entity.pdbx_description
1 polymer ?
#
loop_
_entity_poly.entity_id
_entity_poly.type
_entity_poly.pdbx_seq_one_letter_code
_entity_poly.pdbx_strand_id
1 'polypeptide(L)'
;DHLDLHSFPTRRSSDLNHDIVILTGGLGPTNDDVTKLSLAEFFESDLVSDPQVLKDVEEFFLKRNLGLTEKNRNQALVPAKAKIIRNRYGTAPGMWFDANEKIVIALPGVPFEMKNILEFEIIPRLKNRFSGTCVVQKTVNTLGIGESFLSDKLADWETNLHPQIRLAYLPAAGIVKLRLTAKGQNEEFLNSIVEAEIQKLDPLISKYIWGFDNDTLEGICAALLLQKKQTLTTAESCTGGYLAHKITALPGSSQYYKGSIIAYSNALKTKLLNIPESEITGYGSVSKQVVELMAINGCKAMQSDYCVAISGIAGPGGASIEKPLGTVWIAVAHKENVISAKFQFGDQRHTNIVRSAVAALGMLREVLLK
;
A
#
# COMPACT_ATOMS: atom_id res chain seq x y z
N ASP A 1 4.25 -22.26 -37.91
CA ASP A 1 4.65 -21.31 -36.88
C ASP A 1 4.88 -22.08 -35.59
N HIS A 2 6.14 -22.37 -35.34
CA HIS A 2 6.56 -23.02 -34.11
C HIS A 2 6.38 -22.01 -32.96
N LEU A 3 5.37 -22.22 -32.13
CA LEU A 3 5.30 -21.61 -30.78
C LEU A 3 6.56 -22.05 -30.05
N ASP A 4 7.44 -21.10 -29.79
CA ASP A 4 8.70 -21.31 -29.14
C ASP A 4 8.43 -21.64 -27.65
N LEU A 5 8.20 -22.91 -27.35
CA LEU A 5 8.04 -23.49 -26.02
C LEU A 5 9.27 -23.24 -25.12
N HIS A 6 10.31 -22.57 -25.66
CA HIS A 6 11.54 -22.23 -24.97
C HIS A 6 11.44 -21.00 -24.06
N SER A 7 10.29 -20.29 -24.04
CA SER A 7 10.10 -19.10 -23.19
C SER A 7 9.59 -19.39 -21.77
N PHE A 8 9.40 -20.65 -21.40
CA PHE A 8 9.05 -20.98 -20.03
C PHE A 8 10.33 -20.92 -19.16
N PRO A 9 10.48 -19.92 -18.30
CA PRO A 9 11.70 -19.78 -17.48
C PRO A 9 11.89 -20.94 -16.48
N THR A 10 10.90 -21.82 -16.37
CA THR A 10 10.86 -22.91 -15.40
C THR A 10 11.75 -24.11 -15.74
N ARG A 11 12.10 -24.30 -17.00
CA ARG A 11 12.80 -25.54 -17.41
C ARG A 11 14.30 -25.63 -17.05
N ARG A 12 14.96 -24.54 -16.63
CA ARG A 12 16.42 -24.57 -16.41
C ARG A 12 16.94 -24.03 -15.07
N SER A 13 16.25 -23.14 -14.38
CA SER A 13 16.81 -22.51 -13.17
C SER A 13 16.02 -22.78 -11.88
N SER A 14 14.70 -23.00 -11.95
CA SER A 14 13.88 -23.25 -10.76
C SER A 14 13.90 -24.71 -10.31
N ASP A 15 14.01 -25.67 -11.24
CA ASP A 15 13.88 -27.09 -10.92
C ASP A 15 15.04 -27.66 -10.09
N LEU A 16 16.21 -27.04 -10.15
CA LEU A 16 17.42 -27.60 -9.55
C LEU A 16 17.75 -27.01 -8.17
N ASN A 17 17.27 -25.80 -7.84
CA ASN A 17 17.76 -25.07 -6.68
C ASN A 17 16.68 -24.61 -5.69
N HIS A 18 15.38 -24.89 -5.92
CA HIS A 18 14.32 -24.41 -5.07
C HIS A 18 13.38 -25.53 -4.63
N ASP A 19 12.98 -25.51 -3.36
CA ASP A 19 12.03 -26.49 -2.80
C ASP A 19 10.59 -26.13 -3.15
N ILE A 20 10.31 -24.84 -3.40
CA ILE A 20 8.98 -24.31 -3.73
C ILE A 20 9.09 -23.40 -4.94
N VAL A 21 8.27 -23.65 -5.97
CA VAL A 21 8.10 -22.81 -7.14
C VAL A 21 6.67 -22.32 -7.21
N ILE A 22 6.48 -21.01 -7.29
CA ILE A 22 5.14 -20.40 -7.43
C ILE A 22 5.08 -19.67 -8.77
N LEU A 23 4.13 -20.08 -9.61
CA LEU A 23 3.82 -19.49 -10.91
C LEU A 23 2.54 -18.68 -10.81
N THR A 24 2.46 -17.54 -11.50
CA THR A 24 1.24 -16.73 -11.54
C THR A 24 0.88 -16.38 -12.99
N GLY A 25 -0.38 -16.56 -13.36
CA GLY A 25 -0.91 -16.24 -14.70
C GLY A 25 -0.90 -17.42 -15.66
N GLY A 26 -1.52 -17.21 -16.82
CA GLY A 26 -1.62 -18.18 -17.90
C GLY A 26 -2.53 -19.38 -17.61
N LEU A 27 -3.50 -19.23 -16.69
CA LEU A 27 -4.49 -20.26 -16.32
C LEU A 27 -5.91 -19.99 -16.88
N GLY A 28 -6.09 -18.89 -17.59
CA GLY A 28 -7.37 -18.47 -18.14
C GLY A 28 -7.78 -19.26 -19.40
N PRO A 29 -8.87 -18.82 -20.08
CA PRO A 29 -9.43 -19.49 -21.23
C PRO A 29 -8.88 -19.01 -22.58
N THR A 30 -7.91 -18.09 -22.60
CA THR A 30 -7.40 -17.45 -23.83
C THR A 30 -6.23 -18.23 -24.41
N ASN A 31 -5.91 -18.00 -25.69
CA ASN A 31 -4.89 -18.78 -26.38
C ASN A 31 -3.46 -18.51 -25.88
N ASP A 32 -3.25 -17.41 -25.17
CA ASP A 32 -2.02 -17.02 -24.50
C ASP A 32 -1.89 -17.63 -23.08
N ASP A 33 -2.96 -18.27 -22.58
CA ASP A 33 -2.96 -18.97 -21.29
C ASP A 33 -2.36 -20.38 -21.42
N VAL A 34 -1.04 -20.45 -21.54
CA VAL A 34 -0.33 -21.72 -21.81
C VAL A 34 0.16 -22.44 -20.54
N THR A 35 0.14 -21.79 -19.37
CA THR A 35 0.71 -22.32 -18.13
C THR A 35 0.12 -23.69 -17.74
N LYS A 36 -1.19 -23.84 -17.84
CA LYS A 36 -1.88 -25.09 -17.51
C LYS A 36 -1.44 -26.26 -18.43
N LEU A 37 -1.34 -26.02 -19.72
CA LEU A 37 -0.91 -27.03 -20.69
C LEU A 37 0.55 -27.41 -20.49
N SER A 38 1.42 -26.41 -20.28
CA SER A 38 2.85 -26.65 -20.02
C SER A 38 3.08 -27.42 -18.72
N LEU A 39 2.28 -27.19 -17.68
CA LEU A 39 2.33 -27.97 -16.44
C LEU A 39 1.82 -29.40 -16.64
N ALA A 40 0.76 -29.59 -17.43
CA ALA A 40 0.28 -30.93 -17.81
C ALA A 40 1.39 -31.73 -18.54
N GLU A 41 2.05 -31.11 -19.51
CA GLU A 41 3.18 -31.70 -20.23
C GLU A 41 4.36 -31.97 -19.30
N PHE A 42 4.78 -31.00 -18.49
CA PHE A 42 5.91 -31.11 -17.57
C PHE A 42 5.74 -32.25 -16.55
N PHE A 43 4.52 -32.42 -16.02
CA PHE A 43 4.19 -33.47 -15.07
C PHE A 43 3.71 -34.77 -15.74
N GLU A 44 3.75 -34.87 -17.06
CA GLU A 44 3.23 -36.02 -17.81
C GLU A 44 1.82 -36.40 -17.30
N SER A 45 0.91 -35.42 -17.31
CA SER A 45 -0.43 -35.53 -16.73
C SER A 45 -1.50 -35.22 -17.76
N ASP A 46 -2.45 -36.13 -17.90
CA ASP A 46 -3.63 -35.87 -18.72
C ASP A 46 -4.48 -34.75 -18.13
N LEU A 47 -5.20 -34.03 -19.02
CA LEU A 47 -6.20 -33.07 -18.59
C LEU A 47 -7.52 -33.81 -18.34
N VAL A 48 -8.07 -33.65 -17.15
CA VAL A 48 -9.37 -34.20 -16.75
C VAL A 48 -10.32 -33.11 -16.32
N SER A 49 -11.61 -33.32 -16.51
CA SER A 49 -12.62 -32.39 -16.03
C SER A 49 -12.81 -32.55 -14.52
N ASP A 50 -12.56 -31.49 -13.76
CA ASP A 50 -12.85 -31.46 -12.31
C ASP A 50 -14.28 -30.98 -12.08
N PRO A 51 -15.16 -31.81 -11.46
CA PRO A 51 -16.56 -31.47 -11.27
C PRO A 51 -16.79 -30.26 -10.35
N GLN A 52 -15.89 -30.04 -9.37
CA GLN A 52 -16.01 -28.89 -8.46
C GLN A 52 -15.62 -27.59 -9.16
N VAL A 53 -14.56 -27.63 -9.97
CA VAL A 53 -14.16 -26.47 -10.78
C VAL A 53 -15.24 -26.12 -11.79
N LEU A 54 -15.83 -27.13 -12.46
CA LEU A 54 -16.94 -26.90 -13.38
C LEU A 54 -18.12 -26.20 -12.70
N LYS A 55 -18.51 -26.69 -11.53
CA LYS A 55 -19.57 -26.08 -10.74
C LYS A 55 -19.24 -24.63 -10.35
N ASP A 56 -18.01 -24.37 -9.91
CA ASP A 56 -17.56 -23.02 -9.53
C ASP A 56 -17.60 -22.06 -10.72
N VAL A 57 -17.19 -22.52 -11.89
CA VAL A 57 -17.27 -21.76 -13.15
C VAL A 57 -18.73 -21.47 -13.53
N GLU A 58 -19.61 -22.47 -13.49
CA GLU A 58 -21.04 -22.30 -13.78
C GLU A 58 -21.70 -21.29 -12.80
N GLU A 59 -21.45 -21.41 -11.50
CA GLU A 59 -21.96 -20.49 -10.50
C GLU A 59 -21.43 -19.06 -10.70
N PHE A 60 -20.16 -18.90 -11.10
CA PHE A 60 -19.54 -17.59 -11.34
C PHE A 60 -20.24 -16.83 -12.48
N PHE A 61 -20.57 -17.52 -13.59
CA PHE A 61 -21.25 -16.92 -14.73
C PHE A 61 -22.75 -16.70 -14.44
N LEU A 62 -23.39 -17.64 -13.76
CA LEU A 62 -24.80 -17.51 -13.36
C LEU A 62 -25.05 -16.29 -12.48
N LYS A 63 -24.23 -16.08 -11.46
CA LYS A 63 -24.33 -14.90 -10.56
C LYS A 63 -24.19 -13.56 -11.28
N ARG A 64 -23.62 -13.55 -12.49
CA ARG A 64 -23.43 -12.35 -13.31
C ARG A 64 -24.43 -12.24 -14.46
N ASN A 65 -25.38 -13.14 -14.53
CA ASN A 65 -26.34 -13.25 -15.64
C ASN A 65 -25.64 -13.37 -17.02
N LEU A 66 -24.51 -14.07 -17.07
CA LEU A 66 -23.74 -14.30 -18.28
C LEU A 66 -23.90 -15.73 -18.76
N GLY A 67 -23.95 -15.91 -20.10
CA GLY A 67 -23.96 -17.23 -20.73
C GLY A 67 -22.63 -17.96 -20.54
N LEU A 68 -22.67 -19.27 -20.37
CA LEU A 68 -21.49 -20.12 -20.27
C LEU A 68 -21.08 -20.64 -21.66
N THR A 69 -19.91 -20.24 -22.12
CA THR A 69 -19.32 -20.73 -23.37
C THR A 69 -18.56 -22.04 -23.16
N GLU A 70 -18.30 -22.78 -24.25
CA GLU A 70 -17.46 -23.98 -24.20
C GLU A 70 -16.04 -23.68 -23.69
N LYS A 71 -15.45 -22.56 -24.12
CA LYS A 71 -14.14 -22.09 -23.60
C LYS A 71 -14.14 -21.91 -22.09
N ASN A 72 -15.25 -21.42 -21.53
CA ASN A 72 -15.39 -21.25 -20.09
C ASN A 72 -15.53 -22.60 -19.38
N ARG A 73 -16.27 -23.56 -19.95
CA ARG A 73 -16.36 -24.94 -19.43
C ARG A 73 -15.00 -25.62 -19.42
N ASN A 74 -14.18 -25.38 -20.45
CA ASN A 74 -12.83 -25.95 -20.59
C ASN A 74 -11.83 -25.42 -19.51
N GLN A 75 -12.20 -24.41 -18.72
CA GLN A 75 -11.43 -24.04 -17.54
C GLN A 75 -11.44 -25.11 -16.46
N ALA A 76 -12.48 -25.96 -16.43
CA ALA A 76 -12.57 -27.12 -15.57
C ALA A 76 -11.66 -28.29 -15.98
N LEU A 77 -11.05 -28.24 -17.16
CA LEU A 77 -10.01 -29.20 -17.55
C LEU A 77 -8.72 -28.85 -16.81
N VAL A 78 -8.27 -29.72 -15.94
CA VAL A 78 -7.09 -29.54 -15.10
C VAL A 78 -6.19 -30.76 -15.15
N PRO A 79 -4.88 -30.64 -14.94
CA PRO A 79 -3.98 -31.80 -14.89
C PRO A 79 -4.40 -32.77 -13.77
N ALA A 80 -4.57 -34.05 -14.10
CA ALA A 80 -5.02 -35.08 -13.18
C ALA A 80 -4.11 -35.26 -11.94
N LYS A 81 -2.80 -34.95 -12.10
CA LYS A 81 -1.82 -35.00 -11.02
C LYS A 81 -1.84 -33.76 -10.10
N ALA A 82 -2.61 -32.71 -10.47
CA ALA A 82 -2.72 -31.51 -9.66
C ALA A 82 -3.69 -31.69 -8.49
N LYS A 83 -3.31 -31.21 -7.33
CA LYS A 83 -4.27 -30.96 -6.24
C LYS A 83 -4.90 -29.59 -6.48
N ILE A 84 -6.17 -29.57 -6.79
CA ILE A 84 -6.89 -28.34 -7.14
C ILE A 84 -7.12 -27.48 -5.90
N ILE A 85 -6.86 -26.19 -6.05
CA ILE A 85 -7.10 -25.17 -5.04
C ILE A 85 -8.21 -24.26 -5.55
N ARG A 86 -9.31 -24.26 -4.82
CA ARG A 86 -10.52 -23.54 -5.21
C ARG A 86 -10.29 -22.04 -5.29
N ASN A 87 -10.71 -21.43 -6.40
CA ASN A 87 -10.77 -19.98 -6.55
C ASN A 87 -12.20 -19.48 -6.32
N ARG A 88 -12.45 -18.81 -5.21
CA ARG A 88 -13.78 -18.29 -4.87
C ARG A 88 -14.16 -17.01 -5.58
N TYR A 89 -13.21 -16.35 -6.22
CA TYR A 89 -13.35 -15.00 -6.78
C TYR A 89 -13.24 -14.95 -8.29
N GLY A 90 -12.78 -16.02 -8.92
CA GLY A 90 -12.59 -16.15 -10.36
C GLY A 90 -12.89 -17.56 -10.85
N THR A 91 -12.60 -17.79 -12.14
CA THR A 91 -12.91 -19.04 -12.83
C THR A 91 -11.70 -19.98 -12.97
N ALA A 92 -10.48 -19.47 -12.91
CA ALA A 92 -9.27 -20.26 -12.99
C ALA A 92 -8.87 -20.77 -11.60
N PRO A 93 -8.85 -22.08 -11.34
CA PRO A 93 -8.41 -22.62 -10.07
C PRO A 93 -6.91 -22.48 -9.86
N GLY A 94 -6.44 -22.47 -8.62
CA GLY A 94 -5.05 -22.75 -8.32
C GLY A 94 -4.75 -24.24 -8.46
N MET A 95 -3.50 -24.56 -8.73
CA MET A 95 -3.03 -25.94 -8.88
C MET A 95 -1.76 -26.15 -8.04
N TRP A 96 -1.71 -27.25 -7.32
CA TRP A 96 -0.59 -27.66 -6.48
C TRP A 96 -0.09 -29.02 -6.94
N PHE A 97 1.20 -29.11 -7.22
CA PHE A 97 1.88 -30.35 -7.57
C PHE A 97 2.94 -30.67 -6.54
N ASP A 98 2.97 -31.92 -6.09
CA ASP A 98 4.05 -32.47 -5.28
C ASP A 98 4.95 -33.32 -6.20
N ALA A 99 6.23 -32.98 -6.29
CA ALA A 99 7.20 -33.65 -7.14
C ALA A 99 8.54 -33.85 -6.39
N ASN A 100 8.85 -35.07 -6.00
CA ASN A 100 10.15 -35.44 -5.42
C ASN A 100 10.64 -34.46 -4.32
N GLU A 101 9.82 -34.28 -3.27
CA GLU A 101 10.04 -33.34 -2.16
C GLU A 101 9.91 -31.85 -2.51
N LYS A 102 9.76 -31.51 -3.78
CA LYS A 102 9.51 -30.14 -4.26
C LYS A 102 8.03 -29.87 -4.45
N ILE A 103 7.68 -28.60 -4.42
CA ILE A 103 6.31 -28.13 -4.61
C ILE A 103 6.28 -27.16 -5.78
N VAL A 104 5.37 -27.39 -6.72
CA VAL A 104 5.04 -26.40 -7.78
C VAL A 104 3.61 -25.96 -7.61
N ILE A 105 3.39 -24.65 -7.53
CA ILE A 105 2.09 -24.04 -7.33
C ILE A 105 1.82 -23.08 -8.48
N ALA A 106 0.69 -23.25 -9.15
CA ALA A 106 0.23 -22.30 -10.17
C ALA A 106 -1.01 -21.55 -9.69
N LEU A 107 -1.00 -20.25 -9.83
CA LEU A 107 -2.04 -19.35 -9.35
C LEU A 107 -2.57 -18.46 -10.49
N PRO A 108 -3.83 -17.99 -10.42
CA PRO A 108 -4.36 -17.03 -11.37
C PRO A 108 -3.52 -15.77 -11.48
N GLY A 109 -3.52 -15.12 -12.65
CA GLY A 109 -2.79 -13.87 -12.90
C GLY A 109 -3.46 -12.64 -12.28
N VAL A 110 -4.77 -12.69 -11.99
CA VAL A 110 -5.51 -11.58 -11.39
C VAL A 110 -5.03 -11.37 -9.94
N PRO A 111 -4.45 -10.21 -9.59
CA PRO A 111 -3.78 -10.03 -8.29
C PRO A 111 -4.69 -10.28 -7.08
N PHE A 112 -5.96 -9.90 -7.17
CA PHE A 112 -6.92 -10.11 -6.09
C PHE A 112 -7.21 -11.60 -5.86
N GLU A 113 -7.42 -12.37 -6.91
CA GLU A 113 -7.65 -13.81 -6.86
C GLU A 113 -6.43 -14.54 -6.31
N MET A 114 -5.26 -14.24 -6.88
CA MET A 114 -3.98 -14.81 -6.47
C MET A 114 -3.68 -14.58 -4.99
N LYS A 115 -3.85 -13.34 -4.50
CA LYS A 115 -3.62 -12.99 -3.09
C LYS A 115 -4.52 -13.77 -2.16
N ASN A 116 -5.82 -13.89 -2.48
CA ASN A 116 -6.77 -14.66 -1.67
C ASN A 116 -6.39 -16.14 -1.59
N ILE A 117 -6.08 -16.77 -2.72
CA ILE A 117 -5.66 -18.18 -2.74
C ILE A 117 -4.36 -18.35 -1.94
N LEU A 118 -3.40 -17.44 -2.12
CA LEU A 118 -2.12 -17.50 -1.41
C LEU A 118 -2.32 -17.40 0.10
N GLU A 119 -3.08 -16.43 0.57
CA GLU A 119 -3.29 -16.13 1.98
C GLU A 119 -4.09 -17.22 2.70
N PHE A 120 -5.21 -17.65 2.10
CA PHE A 120 -6.14 -18.54 2.81
C PHE A 120 -5.92 -20.02 2.55
N GLU A 121 -5.23 -20.39 1.46
CA GLU A 121 -5.07 -21.80 1.09
C GLU A 121 -3.59 -22.23 1.04
N ILE A 122 -2.72 -21.44 0.42
CA ILE A 122 -1.33 -21.87 0.18
C ILE A 122 -0.48 -21.71 1.43
N ILE A 123 -0.45 -20.50 2.01
CA ILE A 123 0.40 -20.19 3.17
C ILE A 123 0.12 -21.12 4.36
N PRO A 124 -1.14 -21.43 4.74
CA PRO A 124 -1.42 -22.38 5.81
C PRO A 124 -0.89 -23.80 5.52
N ARG A 125 -1.03 -24.27 4.27
CA ARG A 125 -0.51 -25.60 3.86
C ARG A 125 1.01 -25.65 3.90
N LEU A 126 1.68 -24.58 3.43
CA LEU A 126 3.15 -24.50 3.49
C LEU A 126 3.65 -24.43 4.94
N LYS A 127 3.00 -23.63 5.80
CA LYS A 127 3.35 -23.58 7.23
C LYS A 127 3.26 -24.95 7.93
N ASN A 128 2.22 -25.71 7.60
CA ASN A 128 2.07 -27.07 8.17
C ASN A 128 3.13 -28.06 7.65
N ARG A 129 3.61 -27.87 6.42
CA ARG A 129 4.58 -28.79 5.81
C ARG A 129 6.03 -28.44 6.19
N PHE A 130 6.35 -27.17 6.34
CA PHE A 130 7.67 -26.67 6.66
C PHE A 130 7.67 -26.10 8.09
N SER A 131 7.74 -27.00 9.07
CA SER A 131 7.90 -26.64 10.47
C SER A 131 9.38 -26.58 10.85
N GLY A 132 9.78 -25.61 11.68
CA GLY A 132 11.09 -25.61 12.32
C GLY A 132 11.86 -24.29 12.30
N THR A 133 11.67 -23.41 11.33
CA THR A 133 12.29 -22.08 11.34
C THR A 133 11.23 -21.00 11.34
N CYS A 134 11.20 -20.23 12.41
CA CYS A 134 10.33 -19.05 12.52
C CYS A 134 11.06 -17.81 12.02
N VAL A 135 10.33 -16.91 11.39
CA VAL A 135 10.79 -15.57 11.03
C VAL A 135 9.82 -14.56 11.63
N VAL A 136 10.32 -13.77 12.57
CA VAL A 136 9.59 -12.65 13.14
C VAL A 136 10.05 -11.37 12.44
N GLN A 137 9.11 -10.57 12.02
CA GLN A 137 9.37 -9.31 11.34
C GLN A 137 8.51 -8.22 11.94
N LYS A 138 9.14 -7.12 12.34
CA LYS A 138 8.49 -5.91 12.85
C LYS A 138 9.02 -4.69 12.12
N THR A 139 8.15 -3.77 11.83
CA THR A 139 8.50 -2.55 11.11
C THR A 139 8.13 -1.34 11.95
N VAL A 140 9.09 -0.46 12.17
CA VAL A 140 8.88 0.85 12.82
C VAL A 140 8.78 1.92 11.73
N ASN A 141 7.66 2.61 11.66
CA ASN A 141 7.38 3.62 10.65
C ASN A 141 7.78 5.01 11.17
N THR A 142 8.69 5.72 10.46
CA THR A 142 9.15 7.06 10.86
C THR A 142 8.78 8.13 9.84
N LEU A 143 8.60 9.37 10.29
CA LEU A 143 8.27 10.54 9.48
C LEU A 143 9.09 11.75 9.96
N GLY A 144 9.42 12.67 9.03
CA GLY A 144 10.10 13.93 9.37
C GLY A 144 11.61 13.82 9.58
N ILE A 145 12.20 12.67 9.25
CA ILE A 145 13.66 12.47 9.28
C ILE A 145 14.11 11.74 8.03
N GLY A 146 15.21 12.17 7.42
CA GLY A 146 15.85 11.48 6.29
C GLY A 146 16.64 10.25 6.72
N GLU A 147 16.84 9.31 5.81
CA GLU A 147 17.50 8.03 6.06
C GLU A 147 18.89 8.19 6.67
N SER A 148 19.74 9.06 6.11
CA SER A 148 21.10 9.30 6.61
C SER A 148 21.11 9.82 8.05
N PHE A 149 20.26 10.81 8.34
CA PHE A 149 20.14 11.36 9.69
C PHE A 149 19.56 10.34 10.69
N LEU A 150 18.67 9.47 10.22
CA LEU A 150 18.11 8.38 11.04
C LEU A 150 19.19 7.34 11.33
N SER A 151 19.96 6.94 10.33
CA SER A 151 21.08 6.00 10.50
C SER A 151 22.14 6.54 11.46
N ASP A 152 22.54 7.81 11.32
CA ASP A 152 23.49 8.45 12.23
C ASP A 152 22.99 8.43 13.70
N LYS A 153 21.71 8.72 13.92
CA LYS A 153 21.11 8.67 15.25
C LYS A 153 21.04 7.28 15.86
N LEU A 154 20.97 6.26 15.04
CA LEU A 154 20.79 4.87 15.44
C LEU A 154 22.10 4.07 15.39
N ALA A 155 23.24 4.67 15.02
CA ALA A 155 24.50 3.97 14.78
C ALA A 155 24.95 3.08 15.97
N ASP A 156 24.90 3.62 17.20
CA ASP A 156 25.27 2.87 18.39
C ASP A 156 24.25 1.74 18.70
N TRP A 157 22.96 2.01 18.54
CA TRP A 157 21.92 1.01 18.72
C TRP A 157 22.03 -0.10 17.67
N GLU A 158 22.24 0.24 16.40
CA GLU A 158 22.41 -0.72 15.30
C GLU A 158 23.62 -1.62 15.51
N THR A 159 24.75 -1.05 15.96
CA THR A 159 25.97 -1.81 16.27
C THR A 159 25.76 -2.81 17.41
N ASN A 160 24.87 -2.48 18.37
CA ASN A 160 24.57 -3.32 19.53
C ASN A 160 23.28 -4.14 19.40
N LEU A 161 22.73 -4.28 18.19
CA LEU A 161 21.56 -5.10 17.94
C LEU A 161 21.80 -6.57 18.33
N HIS A 162 20.75 -7.23 18.81
CA HIS A 162 20.81 -8.65 19.11
C HIS A 162 21.25 -9.44 17.86
N PRO A 163 22.22 -10.41 17.97
CA PRO A 163 22.83 -11.09 16.81
C PRO A 163 21.86 -11.81 15.87
N GLN A 164 20.67 -12.19 16.37
CA GLN A 164 19.62 -12.82 15.56
C GLN A 164 18.73 -11.81 14.81
N ILE A 165 18.92 -10.51 15.04
CA ILE A 165 18.12 -9.47 14.38
C ILE A 165 18.93 -8.83 13.25
N ARG A 166 18.29 -8.67 12.11
CA ARG A 166 18.78 -7.88 10.98
C ARG A 166 17.90 -6.65 10.79
N LEU A 167 18.53 -5.49 10.65
CA LEU A 167 17.88 -4.22 10.36
C LEU A 167 17.94 -3.95 8.85
N ALA A 168 16.86 -3.35 8.33
CA ALA A 168 16.84 -2.77 6.99
C ALA A 168 16.12 -1.43 7.03
N TYR A 169 16.73 -0.43 6.41
CA TYR A 169 16.12 0.88 6.14
C TYR A 169 15.36 0.79 4.82
N LEU A 170 14.10 1.17 4.82
CA LEU A 170 13.21 1.09 3.67
C LEU A 170 12.64 2.49 3.39
N PRO A 171 13.36 3.32 2.61
CA PRO A 171 12.88 4.66 2.27
C PRO A 171 11.68 4.58 1.32
N ALA A 172 10.68 5.42 1.58
CA ALA A 172 9.55 5.64 0.72
C ALA A 172 9.25 7.15 0.64
N ALA A 173 8.26 7.55 -0.15
CA ALA A 173 7.96 8.96 -0.38
C ALA A 173 7.59 9.71 0.93
N GLY A 174 8.58 10.36 1.55
CA GLY A 174 8.41 11.16 2.78
C GLY A 174 8.51 10.40 4.10
N ILE A 175 8.72 9.09 4.07
CA ILE A 175 8.87 8.24 5.26
C ILE A 175 10.11 7.35 5.15
N VAL A 176 10.63 6.89 6.28
CA VAL A 176 11.62 5.81 6.35
C VAL A 176 11.07 4.74 7.28
N LYS A 177 11.10 3.48 6.85
CA LYS A 177 10.70 2.36 7.68
C LYS A 177 11.92 1.60 8.14
N LEU A 178 11.98 1.28 9.43
CA LEU A 178 13.00 0.42 10.02
C LEU A 178 12.41 -0.98 10.17
N ARG A 179 12.90 -1.93 9.41
CA ARG A 179 12.43 -3.31 9.46
C ARG A 179 13.41 -4.19 10.21
N LEU A 180 12.99 -4.67 11.36
CA LEU A 180 13.70 -5.65 12.16
C LEU A 180 13.23 -7.04 11.75
N THR A 181 14.16 -7.93 11.41
CA THR A 181 13.88 -9.33 11.02
C THR A 181 14.70 -10.24 11.90
N ALA A 182 14.04 -11.10 12.68
CA ALA A 182 14.66 -12.12 13.50
C ALA A 182 14.35 -13.52 12.95
N LYS A 183 15.32 -14.44 13.04
CA LYS A 183 15.23 -15.80 12.53
C LYS A 183 15.66 -16.81 13.58
N GLY A 184 14.88 -17.88 13.79
CA GLY A 184 15.22 -18.93 14.76
C GLY A 184 14.14 -20.01 14.86
N GLN A 185 14.19 -20.81 15.92
CA GLN A 185 13.27 -21.94 16.10
C GLN A 185 12.13 -21.63 17.09
N ASN A 186 12.27 -20.61 17.93
CA ASN A 186 11.27 -20.25 18.94
C ASN A 186 10.69 -18.86 18.65
N GLU A 187 9.46 -18.82 18.20
CA GLU A 187 8.75 -17.58 17.81
C GLU A 187 8.56 -16.63 19.00
N GLU A 188 8.25 -17.15 20.20
CA GLU A 188 8.05 -16.32 21.39
C GLU A 188 9.34 -15.61 21.79
N PHE A 189 10.46 -16.34 21.78
CA PHE A 189 11.77 -15.75 22.04
C PHE A 189 12.12 -14.69 20.99
N LEU A 190 11.89 -14.97 19.70
CA LEU A 190 12.16 -14.00 18.63
C LEU A 190 11.30 -12.72 18.77
N ASN A 191 10.03 -12.87 19.13
CA ASN A 191 9.17 -11.73 19.41
C ASN A 191 9.70 -10.91 20.59
N SER A 192 10.13 -11.57 21.68
CA SER A 192 10.64 -10.88 22.86
C SER A 192 11.91 -10.06 22.60
N ILE A 193 12.86 -10.59 21.84
CA ILE A 193 14.09 -9.84 21.51
C ILE A 193 13.82 -8.71 20.54
N VAL A 194 12.91 -8.86 19.56
CA VAL A 194 12.54 -7.80 18.64
C VAL A 194 11.81 -6.66 19.39
N GLU A 195 10.88 -6.99 20.28
CA GLU A 195 10.17 -6.01 21.10
C GLU A 195 11.13 -5.24 22.03
N ALA A 196 12.09 -5.93 22.66
CA ALA A 196 13.11 -5.29 23.49
C ALA A 196 13.97 -4.29 22.68
N GLU A 197 14.32 -4.61 21.43
CA GLU A 197 15.06 -3.68 20.58
C GLU A 197 14.19 -2.48 20.14
N ILE A 198 12.90 -2.69 19.86
CA ILE A 198 11.97 -1.59 19.54
C ILE A 198 11.84 -0.62 20.73
N GLN A 199 11.74 -1.13 21.95
CA GLN A 199 11.64 -0.26 23.15
C GLN A 199 12.86 0.64 23.30
N LYS A 200 14.06 0.20 22.90
CA LYS A 200 15.28 1.02 22.92
C LYS A 200 15.24 2.18 21.93
N LEU A 201 14.38 2.15 20.93
CA LEU A 201 14.20 3.24 19.95
C LEU A 201 13.47 4.46 20.56
N ASP A 202 12.65 4.25 21.58
CA ASP A 202 11.81 5.32 22.15
C ASP A 202 12.64 6.54 22.62
N PRO A 203 13.67 6.42 23.47
CA PRO A 203 14.49 7.54 23.86
C PRO A 203 15.29 8.18 22.72
N LEU A 204 15.50 7.47 21.61
CA LEU A 204 16.31 7.92 20.49
C LEU A 204 15.51 8.68 19.42
N ILE A 205 14.34 8.14 19.06
CA ILE A 205 13.59 8.59 17.88
C ILE A 205 12.07 8.65 18.08
N SER A 206 11.51 8.57 19.30
CA SER A 206 10.06 8.54 19.54
C SER A 206 9.28 9.62 18.80
N LYS A 207 9.80 10.85 18.74
CA LYS A 207 9.15 11.97 18.04
C LYS A 207 8.97 11.76 16.54
N TYR A 208 9.73 10.85 15.95
CA TYR A 208 9.62 10.52 14.52
C TYR A 208 8.76 9.29 14.28
N ILE A 209 8.55 8.43 15.31
CA ILE A 209 7.73 7.22 15.18
C ILE A 209 6.26 7.60 15.09
N TRP A 210 5.59 7.13 14.04
CA TRP A 210 4.16 7.38 13.87
C TRP A 210 3.31 6.12 13.86
N GLY A 211 3.88 4.94 13.70
CA GLY A 211 3.16 3.68 13.67
C GLY A 211 4.08 2.48 13.49
N PHE A 212 3.50 1.31 13.41
CA PHE A 212 4.20 0.04 13.31
C PHE A 212 3.59 -0.83 12.20
N ASP A 213 4.38 -1.74 11.67
CA ASP A 213 3.98 -2.76 10.71
C ASP A 213 3.16 -2.20 9.52
N ASN A 214 1.89 -2.58 9.43
CA ASN A 214 0.97 -2.18 8.37
C ASN A 214 0.16 -0.91 8.68
N ASP A 215 0.49 -0.21 9.76
CA ASP A 215 -0.16 1.06 10.05
C ASP A 215 -0.01 2.02 8.87
N THR A 216 -1.07 2.78 8.62
CA THR A 216 -1.09 3.87 7.66
C THR A 216 -1.43 5.17 8.36
N LEU A 217 -0.86 6.29 7.90
CA LEU A 217 -1.13 7.61 8.51
C LEU A 217 -2.61 7.96 8.44
N GLU A 218 -3.25 7.68 7.29
CA GLU A 218 -4.67 7.86 7.13
C GLU A 218 -5.50 7.00 8.08
N GLY A 219 -5.09 5.76 8.36
CA GLY A 219 -5.74 4.86 9.31
C GLY A 219 -5.64 5.35 10.75
N ILE A 220 -4.46 5.83 11.15
CA ILE A 220 -4.25 6.40 12.50
C ILE A 220 -5.08 7.68 12.67
N CYS A 221 -5.06 8.59 11.67
CA CYS A 221 -5.89 9.79 11.73
C CYS A 221 -7.38 9.45 11.80
N ALA A 222 -7.85 8.46 11.04
CA ALA A 222 -9.22 7.97 11.08
C ALA A 222 -9.61 7.47 12.49
N ALA A 223 -8.77 6.64 13.10
CA ALA A 223 -9.02 6.11 14.45
C ALA A 223 -9.11 7.24 15.49
N LEU A 224 -8.20 8.22 15.44
CA LEU A 224 -8.20 9.37 16.34
C LEU A 224 -9.46 10.25 16.15
N LEU A 225 -9.86 10.52 14.90
CA LEU A 225 -11.07 11.30 14.61
C LEU A 225 -12.34 10.60 15.11
N LEU A 226 -12.45 9.29 14.89
CA LEU A 226 -13.57 8.48 15.37
C LEU A 226 -13.63 8.44 16.89
N GLN A 227 -12.48 8.25 17.55
CA GLN A 227 -12.39 8.27 19.01
C GLN A 227 -12.84 9.61 19.60
N LYS A 228 -12.43 10.73 18.99
CA LYS A 228 -12.82 12.09 19.40
C LYS A 228 -14.23 12.48 18.93
N LYS A 229 -14.89 11.68 18.08
CA LYS A 229 -16.16 12.00 17.42
C LYS A 229 -16.10 13.33 16.65
N GLN A 230 -14.98 13.57 15.98
CA GLN A 230 -14.69 14.79 15.24
C GLN A 230 -14.60 14.54 13.75
N THR A 231 -14.84 15.57 12.97
CA THR A 231 -14.97 15.52 11.53
C THR A 231 -13.82 16.23 10.82
N LEU A 232 -13.50 15.75 9.62
CA LEU A 232 -12.41 16.23 8.78
C LEU A 232 -12.90 16.68 7.42
N THR A 233 -12.30 17.72 6.90
CA THR A 233 -12.39 18.17 5.51
C THR A 233 -10.98 18.38 4.95
N THR A 234 -10.84 18.37 3.62
CA THR A 234 -9.60 18.75 2.95
C THR A 234 -9.84 19.92 1.97
N ALA A 235 -8.83 20.80 1.83
CA ALA A 235 -8.82 21.88 0.86
C ALA A 235 -7.54 21.76 0.01
N GLU A 236 -7.67 21.22 -1.19
CA GLU A 236 -6.54 20.80 -2.00
C GLU A 236 -6.33 21.71 -3.21
N SER A 237 -5.07 22.02 -3.50
CA SER A 237 -4.66 22.69 -4.74
C SER A 237 -3.76 21.74 -5.55
N CYS A 238 -2.45 21.75 -5.33
CA CYS A 238 -1.49 20.98 -6.13
C CYS A 238 -1.65 19.47 -6.04
N THR A 239 -2.28 18.94 -5.01
CA THR A 239 -2.54 17.50 -4.82
C THR A 239 -3.78 17.02 -5.57
N GLY A 240 -4.68 17.93 -5.99
CA GLY A 240 -5.77 17.63 -6.91
C GLY A 240 -6.76 16.57 -6.48
N GLY A 241 -6.96 16.35 -5.17
CA GLY A 241 -7.82 15.32 -4.61
C GLY A 241 -7.09 14.06 -4.15
N TYR A 242 -5.76 14.02 -4.25
CA TYR A 242 -4.99 12.84 -3.84
C TYR A 242 -5.08 12.57 -2.33
N LEU A 243 -5.10 13.62 -1.48
CA LEU A 243 -5.31 13.45 -0.05
C LEU A 243 -6.72 12.94 0.25
N ALA A 244 -7.72 13.49 -0.41
CA ALA A 244 -9.11 13.02 -0.32
C ALA A 244 -9.23 11.54 -0.73
N HIS A 245 -8.58 11.14 -1.82
CA HIS A 245 -8.54 9.75 -2.27
C HIS A 245 -7.93 8.82 -1.20
N LYS A 246 -6.80 9.18 -0.58
CA LYS A 246 -6.19 8.38 0.49
C LYS A 246 -7.13 8.17 1.68
N ILE A 247 -7.86 9.20 2.07
CA ILE A 247 -8.83 9.13 3.18
C ILE A 247 -10.02 8.25 2.79
N THR A 248 -10.58 8.45 1.60
CA THR A 248 -11.78 7.73 1.13
C THR A 248 -11.49 6.28 0.71
N ALA A 249 -10.24 5.92 0.47
CA ALA A 249 -9.83 4.54 0.24
C ALA A 249 -10.04 3.64 1.49
N LEU A 250 -10.19 4.25 2.68
CA LEU A 250 -10.49 3.52 3.91
C LEU A 250 -12.00 3.27 4.03
N PRO A 251 -12.45 2.01 4.20
CA PRO A 251 -13.84 1.71 4.50
C PRO A 251 -14.30 2.44 5.78
N GLY A 252 -15.51 2.99 5.76
CA GLY A 252 -16.07 3.70 6.91
C GLY A 252 -15.65 5.18 7.02
N SER A 253 -14.89 5.72 6.08
CA SER A 253 -14.43 7.12 6.08
C SER A 253 -15.59 8.14 6.15
N SER A 254 -16.78 7.81 5.66
CA SER A 254 -17.97 8.67 5.74
C SER A 254 -18.42 9.02 7.16
N GLN A 255 -17.95 8.31 8.18
CA GLN A 255 -18.27 8.59 9.57
C GLN A 255 -17.56 9.84 10.11
N TYR A 256 -16.40 10.19 9.54
CA TYR A 256 -15.60 11.34 9.99
C TYR A 256 -15.23 12.31 8.86
N TYR A 257 -15.24 11.88 7.61
CA TYR A 257 -14.83 12.72 6.48
C TYR A 257 -16.02 13.35 5.79
N LYS A 258 -16.06 14.71 5.80
CA LYS A 258 -17.15 15.49 5.18
C LYS A 258 -16.99 15.68 3.67
N GLY A 259 -15.75 15.65 3.18
CA GLY A 259 -15.42 15.85 1.77
C GLY A 259 -14.22 16.75 1.53
N SER A 260 -13.97 17.08 0.27
CA SER A 260 -12.85 17.90 -0.18
C SER A 260 -13.29 19.07 -1.03
N ILE A 261 -12.61 20.21 -0.86
CA ILE A 261 -12.70 21.36 -1.79
C ILE A 261 -11.42 21.38 -2.63
N ILE A 262 -11.52 21.06 -3.92
CA ILE A 262 -10.38 21.10 -4.84
C ILE A 262 -10.34 22.49 -5.48
N ALA A 263 -9.62 23.42 -4.84
CA ALA A 263 -9.45 24.81 -5.31
C ALA A 263 -8.16 24.92 -6.15
N TYR A 264 -8.16 24.31 -7.34
CA TYR A 264 -6.98 24.19 -8.18
C TYR A 264 -6.48 25.50 -8.79
N SER A 265 -7.39 26.37 -9.20
CA SER A 265 -7.09 27.71 -9.72
C SER A 265 -7.26 28.79 -8.64
N ASN A 266 -6.66 29.98 -8.87
CA ASN A 266 -6.83 31.12 -7.99
C ASN A 266 -8.31 31.57 -7.90
N ALA A 267 -9.00 31.59 -9.03
CA ALA A 267 -10.44 31.91 -9.07
C ALA A 267 -11.28 30.97 -8.21
N LEU A 268 -10.95 29.67 -8.17
CA LEU A 268 -11.62 28.71 -7.30
C LEU A 268 -11.28 28.90 -5.82
N LYS A 269 -10.06 29.32 -5.48
CA LYS A 269 -9.71 29.70 -4.11
C LYS A 269 -10.57 30.83 -3.59
N THR A 270 -10.78 31.87 -4.42
CA THR A 270 -11.70 32.96 -4.09
C THR A 270 -13.14 32.49 -4.03
N LYS A 271 -13.61 31.78 -5.05
CA LYS A 271 -15.04 31.41 -5.18
C LYS A 271 -15.50 30.41 -4.15
N LEU A 272 -14.71 29.35 -3.87
CA LEU A 272 -15.11 28.21 -3.02
C LEU A 272 -14.66 28.36 -1.56
N LEU A 273 -13.57 29.07 -1.34
CA LEU A 273 -12.96 29.22 -0.02
C LEU A 273 -12.99 30.67 0.49
N ASN A 274 -13.67 31.59 -0.24
CA ASN A 274 -13.79 33.01 0.11
C ASN A 274 -12.44 33.67 0.45
N ILE A 275 -11.35 33.29 -0.27
CA ILE A 275 -10.04 33.91 -0.10
C ILE A 275 -10.03 35.21 -0.90
N PRO A 276 -9.76 36.37 -0.28
CA PRO A 276 -9.68 37.63 -1.00
C PRO A 276 -8.62 37.59 -2.11
N GLU A 277 -8.93 38.15 -3.28
CA GLU A 277 -7.98 38.22 -4.41
C GLU A 277 -6.74 39.02 -4.02
N SER A 278 -6.85 40.02 -3.14
CA SER A 278 -5.74 40.78 -2.58
C SER A 278 -4.73 39.92 -1.85
N GLU A 279 -5.18 38.89 -1.11
CA GLU A 279 -4.29 37.94 -0.42
C GLU A 279 -3.52 37.08 -1.42
N ILE A 280 -4.21 36.60 -2.47
CA ILE A 280 -3.59 35.80 -3.53
C ILE A 280 -2.59 36.61 -4.34
N THR A 281 -2.93 37.86 -4.65
CA THR A 281 -2.05 38.77 -5.42
C THR A 281 -0.85 39.23 -4.60
N GLY A 282 -1.06 39.56 -3.33
CA GLY A 282 -0.04 40.09 -2.44
C GLY A 282 0.99 39.04 -1.99
N TYR A 283 0.54 37.86 -1.59
CA TYR A 283 1.42 36.82 -1.03
C TYR A 283 1.68 35.67 -2.02
N GLY A 284 0.91 35.57 -3.09
CA GLY A 284 0.90 34.48 -4.02
C GLY A 284 0.09 33.27 -3.52
N SER A 285 -0.44 32.48 -4.46
CA SER A 285 -1.27 31.32 -4.16
C SER A 285 -0.57 30.21 -3.36
N VAL A 286 0.77 30.16 -3.40
CA VAL A 286 1.62 29.25 -2.62
C VAL A 286 2.32 30.08 -1.54
N SER A 287 1.64 30.27 -0.43
CA SER A 287 2.12 31.07 0.71
C SER A 287 1.47 30.59 2.02
N LYS A 288 2.06 30.99 3.13
CA LYS A 288 1.54 30.73 4.48
C LYS A 288 0.13 31.28 4.63
N GLN A 289 -0.06 32.55 4.26
CA GLN A 289 -1.31 33.29 4.41
C GLN A 289 -2.44 32.61 3.64
N VAL A 290 -2.21 32.25 2.40
CA VAL A 290 -3.23 31.63 1.55
C VAL A 290 -3.58 30.22 2.03
N VAL A 291 -2.60 29.41 2.45
CA VAL A 291 -2.91 28.03 2.90
C VAL A 291 -3.62 28.01 4.25
N GLU A 292 -3.30 28.95 5.15
CA GLU A 292 -4.02 29.11 6.43
C GLU A 292 -5.48 29.51 6.21
N LEU A 293 -5.71 30.47 5.30
CA LEU A 293 -7.08 30.84 4.91
C LEU A 293 -7.82 29.67 4.24
N MET A 294 -7.15 28.90 3.39
CA MET A 294 -7.73 27.68 2.80
C MET A 294 -8.21 26.72 3.89
N ALA A 295 -7.41 26.51 4.93
CA ALA A 295 -7.76 25.59 6.02
C ALA A 295 -8.90 26.11 6.88
N ILE A 296 -8.83 27.36 7.33
CA ILE A 296 -9.88 27.99 8.19
C ILE A 296 -11.21 28.06 7.43
N ASN A 297 -11.18 28.53 6.20
CA ASN A 297 -12.40 28.69 5.40
C ASN A 297 -12.95 27.34 4.92
N GLY A 298 -12.08 26.34 4.74
CA GLY A 298 -12.49 24.96 4.48
C GLY A 298 -13.29 24.37 5.64
N CYS A 299 -12.87 24.57 6.89
CA CYS A 299 -13.64 24.18 8.07
C CYS A 299 -15.02 24.84 8.07
N LYS A 300 -15.08 26.15 7.82
CA LYS A 300 -16.33 26.92 7.81
C LYS A 300 -17.27 26.45 6.69
N ALA A 301 -16.75 26.30 5.47
CA ALA A 301 -17.53 25.91 4.29
C ALA A 301 -18.15 24.52 4.43
N MET A 302 -17.44 23.59 5.04
CA MET A 302 -17.88 22.20 5.19
C MET A 302 -18.43 21.87 6.59
N GLN A 303 -18.46 22.85 7.49
CA GLN A 303 -18.89 22.66 8.87
C GLN A 303 -18.21 21.46 9.53
N SER A 304 -16.87 21.38 9.38
CA SER A 304 -16.03 20.31 9.94
C SER A 304 -15.19 20.83 11.10
N ASP A 305 -14.80 19.93 12.00
CA ASP A 305 -13.95 20.27 13.16
C ASP A 305 -12.51 20.55 12.72
N TYR A 306 -12.03 19.80 11.73
CA TYR A 306 -10.68 19.96 11.15
C TYR A 306 -10.75 20.19 9.64
N CYS A 307 -9.79 20.97 9.14
CA CYS A 307 -9.50 21.04 7.72
C CYS A 307 -7.99 20.98 7.48
N VAL A 308 -7.59 20.11 6.58
CA VAL A 308 -6.20 20.03 6.08
C VAL A 308 -6.16 20.72 4.72
N ALA A 309 -5.34 21.77 4.60
CA ALA A 309 -5.15 22.50 3.35
C ALA A 309 -3.74 22.30 2.79
N ILE A 310 -3.64 22.18 1.46
CA ILE A 310 -2.38 22.01 0.73
C ILE A 310 -2.35 22.95 -0.47
N SER A 311 -1.31 23.79 -0.55
CA SER A 311 -1.03 24.62 -1.72
C SER A 311 0.46 24.56 -2.06
N GLY A 312 0.83 24.31 -3.33
CA GLY A 312 2.21 24.11 -3.69
C GLY A 312 2.49 24.09 -5.18
N ILE A 313 3.76 24.03 -5.51
CA ILE A 313 4.31 23.93 -6.86
C ILE A 313 4.79 22.48 -7.06
N ALA A 314 3.90 21.64 -7.56
CA ALA A 314 4.24 20.22 -7.76
C ALA A 314 5.18 19.99 -8.95
N GLY A 315 5.21 20.90 -9.93
CA GLY A 315 6.04 20.81 -11.14
C GLY A 315 5.26 20.27 -12.36
N PRO A 316 5.92 20.19 -13.56
CA PRO A 316 7.27 20.64 -13.84
C PRO A 316 7.40 22.17 -13.99
N GLY A 317 6.29 22.91 -14.15
CA GLY A 317 6.25 24.38 -14.29
C GLY A 317 5.82 25.09 -12.99
N GLY A 318 5.79 26.43 -13.04
CA GLY A 318 5.28 27.28 -11.97
C GLY A 318 6.32 27.70 -10.92
N ALA A 319 7.58 27.33 -11.08
CA ALA A 319 8.66 27.71 -10.18
C ALA A 319 9.11 29.15 -10.41
N SER A 320 9.62 29.77 -9.33
CA SER A 320 10.39 31.02 -9.36
C SER A 320 11.62 30.87 -8.48
N ILE A 321 12.51 31.88 -8.51
CA ILE A 321 13.71 31.90 -7.64
C ILE A 321 13.28 31.83 -6.16
N GLU A 322 12.25 32.54 -5.78
CA GLU A 322 11.73 32.58 -4.40
C GLU A 322 10.91 31.33 -4.00
N LYS A 323 10.29 30.71 -4.98
CA LYS A 323 9.43 29.53 -4.80
C LYS A 323 9.82 28.44 -5.80
N PRO A 324 10.92 27.69 -5.54
CA PRO A 324 11.38 26.63 -6.43
C PRO A 324 10.40 25.48 -6.53
N LEU A 325 10.61 24.57 -7.50
CA LEU A 325 9.83 23.35 -7.64
C LEU A 325 9.81 22.56 -6.32
N GLY A 326 8.67 21.98 -6.01
CA GLY A 326 8.50 21.24 -4.76
C GLY A 326 8.25 22.11 -3.53
N THR A 327 8.13 23.44 -3.68
CA THR A 327 7.68 24.32 -2.59
C THR A 327 6.20 24.03 -2.30
N VAL A 328 5.90 23.58 -1.09
CA VAL A 328 4.53 23.26 -0.65
C VAL A 328 4.29 23.85 0.73
N TRP A 329 3.16 24.52 0.88
CA TRP A 329 2.60 24.93 2.16
C TRP A 329 1.45 24.02 2.54
N ILE A 330 1.44 23.57 3.79
CA ILE A 330 0.39 22.75 4.38
C ILE A 330 -0.10 23.43 5.64
N ALA A 331 -1.40 23.44 5.84
CA ALA A 331 -2.02 23.94 7.06
C ALA A 331 -3.05 22.95 7.59
N VAL A 332 -3.16 22.88 8.91
CA VAL A 332 -4.23 22.16 9.61
C VAL A 332 -4.96 23.15 10.49
N ALA A 333 -6.23 23.35 10.24
CA ALA A 333 -7.10 24.16 11.09
C ALA A 333 -7.95 23.27 12.01
N HIS A 334 -8.13 23.69 13.26
CA HIS A 334 -9.09 23.17 14.19
C HIS A 334 -9.84 24.36 14.81
N LYS A 335 -11.10 24.53 14.42
CA LYS A 335 -11.88 25.75 14.72
C LYS A 335 -11.15 26.99 14.19
N GLU A 336 -10.76 27.89 15.09
CA GLU A 336 -10.04 29.13 14.75
C GLU A 336 -8.51 28.99 14.85
N ASN A 337 -8.04 27.90 15.44
CA ASN A 337 -6.61 27.64 15.56
C ASN A 337 -6.09 27.02 14.27
N VAL A 338 -4.98 27.52 13.76
CA VAL A 338 -4.32 26.99 12.56
C VAL A 338 -2.83 26.83 12.79
N ILE A 339 -2.28 25.70 12.40
CA ILE A 339 -0.85 25.49 12.27
C ILE A 339 -0.50 25.32 10.79
N SER A 340 0.64 25.84 10.39
CA SER A 340 1.12 25.70 9.04
C SER A 340 2.63 25.43 8.98
N ALA A 341 3.07 24.76 7.92
CA ALA A 341 4.46 24.48 7.67
C ALA A 341 4.79 24.57 6.18
N LYS A 342 6.01 25.04 5.87
CA LYS A 342 6.57 25.04 4.54
C LYS A 342 7.44 23.80 4.35
N PHE A 343 7.24 23.12 3.23
CA PHE A 343 8.04 21.98 2.82
C PHE A 343 8.74 22.29 1.50
N GLN A 344 9.95 21.76 1.35
CA GLN A 344 10.69 21.77 0.12
C GLN A 344 10.92 20.34 -0.32
N PHE A 345 10.17 19.89 -1.33
CA PHE A 345 10.31 18.56 -1.90
C PHE A 345 11.22 18.59 -3.14
N GLY A 346 11.20 17.55 -3.96
CA GLY A 346 12.02 17.46 -5.16
C GLY A 346 11.40 18.10 -6.41
N ASP A 347 11.81 17.62 -7.56
CA ASP A 347 11.41 18.11 -8.88
C ASP A 347 10.33 17.25 -9.57
N GLN A 348 10.09 16.05 -9.07
CA GLN A 348 9.14 15.11 -9.67
C GLN A 348 7.71 15.35 -9.15
N ARG A 349 6.82 15.74 -10.07
CA ARG A 349 5.42 16.07 -9.77
C ARG A 349 4.69 15.00 -8.95
N HIS A 350 4.72 13.75 -9.40
CA HIS A 350 4.01 12.69 -8.68
C HIS A 350 4.55 12.48 -7.26
N THR A 351 5.86 12.47 -7.12
CA THR A 351 6.53 12.34 -5.82
C THR A 351 6.18 13.50 -4.89
N ASN A 352 6.11 14.74 -5.42
CA ASN A 352 5.72 15.92 -4.65
C ASN A 352 4.26 15.83 -4.17
N ILE A 353 3.34 15.33 -5.00
CA ILE A 353 1.94 15.11 -4.62
C ILE A 353 1.86 14.09 -3.47
N VAL A 354 2.54 12.95 -3.60
CA VAL A 354 2.55 11.90 -2.58
C VAL A 354 3.16 12.40 -1.28
N ARG A 355 4.32 13.05 -1.33
CA ARG A 355 5.00 13.62 -0.15
C ARG A 355 4.16 14.68 0.54
N SER A 356 3.44 15.52 -0.23
CA SER A 356 2.53 16.53 0.33
C SER A 356 1.40 15.89 1.13
N ALA A 357 0.78 14.85 0.61
CA ALA A 357 -0.29 14.14 1.32
C ALA A 357 0.21 13.43 2.59
N VAL A 358 1.40 12.80 2.52
CA VAL A 358 2.04 12.16 3.68
C VAL A 358 2.36 13.19 4.77
N ALA A 359 2.97 14.32 4.41
CA ALA A 359 3.29 15.40 5.35
C ALA A 359 2.01 16.01 5.97
N ALA A 360 0.96 16.17 5.16
CA ALA A 360 -0.33 16.68 5.61
C ALA A 360 -1.02 15.77 6.64
N LEU A 361 -1.00 14.46 6.41
CA LEU A 361 -1.50 13.47 7.37
C LEU A 361 -0.64 13.43 8.64
N GLY A 362 0.67 13.58 8.51
CA GLY A 362 1.58 13.70 9.66
C GLY A 362 1.24 14.90 10.53
N MET A 363 1.06 16.08 9.93
CA MET A 363 0.63 17.29 10.66
C MET A 363 -0.75 17.14 11.31
N LEU A 364 -1.70 16.52 10.59
CA LEU A 364 -3.02 16.25 11.17
C LEU A 364 -2.91 15.33 12.40
N ARG A 365 -2.13 14.25 12.32
CA ARG A 365 -1.89 13.35 13.44
C ARG A 365 -1.33 14.09 14.66
N GLU A 366 -0.33 14.95 14.48
CA GLU A 366 0.25 15.75 15.57
C GLU A 366 -0.79 16.65 16.23
N VAL A 367 -1.69 17.26 15.46
CA VAL A 367 -2.78 18.07 16.00
C VAL A 367 -3.81 17.22 16.73
N LEU A 368 -4.14 16.04 16.22
CA LEU A 368 -5.09 15.12 16.83
C LEU A 368 -4.58 14.49 18.13
N LEU A 369 -3.28 14.41 18.35
CA LEU A 369 -2.69 13.87 19.58
C LEU A 369 -2.64 14.88 20.74
N LYS A 370 -2.83 16.16 20.46
CA LYS A 370 -2.97 17.24 21.45
C LYS A 370 -4.41 17.35 21.95
#